data_538b9b0de2fd64de121bf42760456b5f
#
_entry.id   538b9b0de2fd64de121bf42760456b5f
#
_cell.length_a   1.000
_cell.length_b   1.000
_cell.length_c   1.000
_cell.angle_alpha   90.00
_cell.angle_beta   90.00
_cell.angle_gamma   90.00
#
_symmetry.space_group_name_H-M   'P 1'
#
loop_
_entity.id
_entity.type
_entity.pdbx_description
1 polymer ?
#
loop_
_entity_poly.entity_id
_entity_poly.type
_entity_poly.pdbx_seq_one_letter_code
_entity_poly.pdbx_strand_id
1 'polypeptide(L)'
;MTRPAPSGRATGKRVLITGAARGLGRSHAVRLAEEGADLILVDLCRSLPAIEYDLATEEDLAETVRLVAKHGGRCVSRIADVRDEAALRSAVDDGVDELGGLDGAVANAGVLTVAPWDRTTSDHWRTVVDVNLIGTWNTCAAAIPHILAQGGGSLVNISSAGATKGFPLQLPYTASKYGVVGLTLALANELAAQSVRVNSVHPTGTPSGMVPPSFGATLGEERPDLIPMFVNAMPTPCIEPVDTSNAVLFLISDESRFVTGLQFKVDAGVSIS
;
A
#
# COMPACT_ATOMS: atom_id res chain seq x y z
N MET A 1 -21.63 -10.99 -30.20
CA MET A 1 -21.79 -11.68 -28.91
C MET A 1 -21.31 -10.71 -27.82
N THR A 2 -22.21 -10.16 -27.04
CA THR A 2 -21.90 -9.30 -25.90
C THR A 2 -21.23 -10.16 -24.81
N ARG A 3 -20.01 -9.81 -24.43
CA ARG A 3 -19.30 -10.45 -23.32
C ARG A 3 -20.19 -10.33 -22.06
N PRO A 4 -20.44 -11.41 -21.29
CA PRO A 4 -21.16 -11.27 -20.03
C PRO A 4 -20.44 -10.25 -19.17
N ALA A 5 -21.19 -9.38 -18.49
CA ALA A 5 -20.61 -8.42 -17.56
C ALA A 5 -19.79 -9.18 -16.51
N PRO A 6 -18.58 -8.74 -16.18
CA PRO A 6 -17.79 -9.36 -15.13
C PRO A 6 -18.61 -9.35 -13.83
N SER A 7 -18.67 -10.49 -13.14
CA SER A 7 -19.45 -10.67 -11.89
C SER A 7 -18.57 -10.65 -10.66
N GLY A 8 -17.50 -9.85 -10.65
CA GLY A 8 -16.55 -9.77 -9.56
C GLY A 8 -16.95 -8.74 -8.48
N ARG A 9 -16.34 -8.86 -7.30
CA ARG A 9 -16.59 -8.03 -6.09
C ARG A 9 -16.18 -6.56 -6.26
N ALA A 10 -15.34 -6.25 -7.26
CA ALA A 10 -14.89 -4.89 -7.60
C ALA A 10 -15.35 -4.46 -9.01
N THR A 11 -16.36 -5.14 -9.58
CA THR A 11 -16.87 -4.81 -10.91
C THR A 11 -17.30 -3.37 -11.01
N GLY A 12 -16.76 -2.67 -12.02
CA GLY A 12 -17.07 -1.26 -12.29
C GLY A 12 -16.39 -0.26 -11.35
N LYS A 13 -15.61 -0.71 -10.37
CA LYS A 13 -14.79 0.16 -9.53
C LYS A 13 -13.53 0.59 -10.29
N ARG A 14 -13.17 1.85 -10.17
CA ARG A 14 -11.91 2.44 -10.68
C ARG A 14 -11.04 2.73 -9.47
N VAL A 15 -9.86 2.13 -9.41
CA VAL A 15 -9.03 2.13 -8.20
C VAL A 15 -7.61 2.58 -8.51
N LEU A 16 -7.14 3.60 -7.78
CA LEU A 16 -5.75 4.04 -7.77
C LEU A 16 -4.92 3.11 -6.87
N ILE A 17 -3.72 2.72 -7.31
CA ILE A 17 -2.74 2.00 -6.50
C ILE A 17 -1.38 2.67 -6.64
N THR A 18 -0.77 3.12 -5.55
CA THR A 18 0.61 3.61 -5.52
C THR A 18 1.59 2.52 -5.08
N GLY A 19 2.84 2.56 -5.58
CA GLY A 19 3.79 1.46 -5.38
C GLY A 19 3.36 0.19 -6.11
N ALA A 20 2.80 0.33 -7.32
CA ALA A 20 2.07 -0.71 -8.03
C ALA A 20 2.96 -1.67 -8.84
N ALA A 21 4.24 -1.36 -9.02
CA ALA A 21 5.10 -2.07 -9.95
C ALA A 21 5.49 -3.48 -9.48
N ARG A 22 5.55 -3.73 -8.16
CA ARG A 22 5.94 -5.04 -7.62
C ARG A 22 5.29 -5.35 -6.25
N GLY A 23 5.63 -6.51 -5.69
CA GLY A 23 5.27 -6.90 -4.31
C GLY A 23 3.77 -6.81 -4.04
N LEU A 24 3.41 -6.16 -2.93
CA LEU A 24 2.01 -5.99 -2.52
C LEU A 24 1.21 -5.19 -3.55
N GLY A 25 1.76 -4.10 -4.08
CA GLY A 25 1.04 -3.26 -5.05
C GLY A 25 0.67 -4.01 -6.34
N ARG A 26 1.60 -4.81 -6.89
CA ARG A 26 1.32 -5.72 -8.02
C ARG A 26 0.23 -6.74 -7.64
N SER A 27 0.33 -7.34 -6.47
CA SER A 27 -0.67 -8.30 -6.00
C SER A 27 -2.05 -7.66 -5.82
N HIS A 28 -2.13 -6.44 -5.29
CA HIS A 28 -3.39 -5.70 -5.19
C HIS A 28 -3.98 -5.42 -6.57
N ALA A 29 -3.14 -4.99 -7.52
CA ALA A 29 -3.57 -4.69 -8.89
C ALA A 29 -4.14 -5.93 -9.58
N VAL A 30 -3.44 -7.06 -9.53
CA VAL A 30 -3.91 -8.31 -10.11
C VAL A 30 -5.21 -8.77 -9.45
N ARG A 31 -5.25 -8.79 -8.10
CA ARG A 31 -6.41 -9.28 -7.35
C ARG A 31 -7.67 -8.44 -7.59
N LEU A 32 -7.52 -7.11 -7.68
CA LEU A 32 -8.65 -6.22 -8.00
C LEU A 32 -9.11 -6.37 -9.46
N ALA A 33 -8.17 -6.56 -10.39
CA ALA A 33 -8.49 -6.81 -11.81
C ALA A 33 -9.21 -8.14 -12.01
N GLU A 34 -8.84 -9.22 -11.30
CA GLU A 34 -9.56 -10.51 -11.28
C GLU A 34 -11.03 -10.32 -10.93
N GLU A 35 -11.33 -9.35 -10.08
CA GLU A 35 -12.67 -9.02 -9.58
C GLU A 35 -13.35 -7.88 -10.36
N GLY A 36 -12.78 -7.51 -11.50
CA GLY A 36 -13.43 -6.62 -12.49
C GLY A 36 -13.20 -5.12 -12.28
N ALA A 37 -12.19 -4.71 -11.49
CA ALA A 37 -11.81 -3.31 -11.36
C ALA A 37 -11.03 -2.79 -12.58
N ASP A 38 -11.22 -1.50 -12.88
CA ASP A 38 -10.32 -0.69 -13.71
C ASP A 38 -9.27 -0.02 -12.81
N LEU A 39 -8.03 0.13 -13.26
CA LEU A 39 -6.91 0.51 -12.40
C LEU A 39 -6.11 1.70 -12.92
N ILE A 40 -5.74 2.60 -12.00
CA ILE A 40 -4.68 3.60 -12.17
C ILE A 40 -3.49 3.11 -11.34
N LEU A 41 -2.38 2.80 -11.99
CA LEU A 41 -1.17 2.29 -11.37
C LEU A 41 -0.09 3.36 -11.37
N VAL A 42 0.41 3.71 -10.18
CA VAL A 42 1.49 4.70 -10.03
C VAL A 42 2.67 4.06 -9.31
N ASP A 43 3.87 4.27 -9.84
CA ASP A 43 5.11 3.86 -9.18
C ASP A 43 6.22 4.87 -9.48
N LEU A 44 7.26 4.89 -8.63
CA LEU A 44 8.43 5.73 -8.79
C LEU A 44 9.37 5.24 -9.91
N CYS A 45 9.48 3.92 -10.06
CA CYS A 45 10.33 3.22 -11.05
C CYS A 45 11.80 3.63 -11.05
N ARG A 46 12.35 4.04 -9.90
CA ARG A 46 13.78 4.39 -9.75
C ARG A 46 14.26 4.17 -8.31
N SER A 47 15.56 4.00 -8.13
CA SER A 47 16.21 3.84 -6.83
C SER A 47 16.19 5.14 -6.01
N LEU A 48 16.28 4.99 -4.69
CA LEU A 48 16.44 6.07 -3.71
C LEU A 48 17.76 5.87 -2.95
N PRO A 49 18.62 6.90 -2.82
CA PRO A 49 19.96 6.74 -2.27
C PRO A 49 20.04 6.16 -0.85
N ALA A 50 19.02 6.44 -0.01
CA ALA A 50 18.97 5.95 1.37
C ALA A 50 18.42 4.52 1.51
N ILE A 51 18.06 3.87 0.41
CA ILE A 51 17.47 2.52 0.40
C ILE A 51 18.49 1.53 -0.14
N GLU A 52 18.81 0.50 0.66
CA GLU A 52 19.87 -0.47 0.39
C GLU A 52 19.50 -1.59 -0.60
N TYR A 53 18.24 -1.67 -1.01
CA TYR A 53 17.74 -2.69 -1.94
C TYR A 53 17.17 -2.03 -3.20
N ASP A 54 17.20 -2.78 -4.30
CA ASP A 54 16.67 -2.31 -5.58
C ASP A 54 15.18 -2.02 -5.46
N LEU A 55 14.77 -0.82 -5.88
CA LEU A 55 13.36 -0.49 -6.08
C LEU A 55 12.87 -0.98 -7.44
N ALA A 56 11.57 -0.86 -7.67
CA ALA A 56 10.96 -1.28 -8.93
C ALA A 56 11.47 -0.47 -10.12
N THR A 57 11.46 -1.09 -11.29
CA THR A 57 11.80 -0.51 -12.59
C THR A 57 10.54 -0.22 -13.43
N GLU A 58 10.73 0.43 -14.58
CA GLU A 58 9.65 0.61 -15.56
C GLU A 58 9.17 -0.73 -16.14
N GLU A 59 10.07 -1.71 -16.32
CA GLU A 59 9.74 -3.06 -16.75
C GLU A 59 8.88 -3.78 -15.73
N ASP A 60 9.11 -3.56 -14.43
CA ASP A 60 8.27 -4.11 -13.36
C ASP A 60 6.85 -3.54 -13.43
N LEU A 61 6.70 -2.23 -13.68
CA LEU A 61 5.40 -1.61 -13.84
C LEU A 61 4.70 -2.12 -15.11
N ALA A 62 5.42 -2.22 -16.22
CA ALA A 62 4.90 -2.79 -17.46
C ALA A 62 4.46 -4.25 -17.29
N GLU A 63 5.18 -5.07 -16.48
CA GLU A 63 4.76 -6.42 -16.13
C GLU A 63 3.44 -6.41 -15.36
N THR A 64 3.27 -5.52 -14.39
CA THR A 64 2.01 -5.39 -13.65
C THR A 64 0.85 -5.06 -14.58
N VAL A 65 1.03 -4.11 -15.52
CA VAL A 65 0.04 -3.77 -16.55
C VAL A 65 -0.32 -5.00 -17.40
N ARG A 66 0.67 -5.79 -17.83
CA ARG A 66 0.43 -7.02 -18.62
C ARG A 66 -0.36 -8.08 -17.82
N LEU A 67 -0.08 -8.22 -16.54
CA LEU A 67 -0.82 -9.15 -15.67
C LEU A 67 -2.27 -8.72 -15.50
N VAL A 68 -2.51 -7.43 -15.23
CA VAL A 68 -3.86 -6.85 -15.12
C VAL A 68 -4.65 -7.03 -16.42
N ALA A 69 -4.03 -6.78 -17.57
CA ALA A 69 -4.70 -6.90 -18.87
C ALA A 69 -5.24 -8.29 -19.16
N LYS A 70 -4.68 -9.36 -18.56
CA LYS A 70 -5.22 -10.74 -18.72
C LYS A 70 -6.63 -10.91 -18.17
N HIS A 71 -7.04 -10.06 -17.25
CA HIS A 71 -8.36 -10.09 -16.61
C HIS A 71 -9.38 -9.16 -17.31
N GLY A 72 -8.92 -8.35 -18.27
CA GLY A 72 -9.76 -7.57 -19.19
C GLY A 72 -10.28 -6.25 -18.63
N GLY A 73 -9.83 -5.79 -17.47
CA GLY A 73 -10.03 -4.44 -16.96
C GLY A 73 -9.19 -3.41 -17.71
N ARG A 74 -9.61 -2.15 -17.72
CA ARG A 74 -8.80 -1.04 -18.20
C ARG A 74 -7.71 -0.76 -17.19
N CYS A 75 -6.50 -0.43 -17.68
CA CYS A 75 -5.36 -0.14 -16.83
C CYS A 75 -4.57 1.03 -17.41
N VAL A 76 -4.42 2.07 -16.61
CA VAL A 76 -3.59 3.24 -16.90
C VAL A 76 -2.39 3.22 -15.97
N SER A 77 -1.17 3.42 -16.47
CA SER A 77 0.02 3.49 -15.64
C SER A 77 0.73 4.83 -15.80
N ARG A 78 1.28 5.35 -14.69
CA ARG A 78 2.05 6.59 -14.64
C ARG A 78 3.28 6.42 -13.75
N ILE A 79 4.36 7.11 -14.10
CA ILE A 79 5.54 7.20 -13.25
C ILE A 79 5.46 8.50 -12.46
N ALA A 80 5.38 8.39 -11.13
CA ALA A 80 5.40 9.55 -10.24
C ALA A 80 5.97 9.18 -8.87
N ASP A 81 6.60 10.16 -8.23
CA ASP A 81 7.08 10.07 -6.85
C ASP A 81 5.96 10.51 -5.91
N VAL A 82 5.54 9.65 -4.98
CA VAL A 82 4.51 9.99 -4.00
C VAL A 82 4.91 11.15 -3.07
N ARG A 83 6.20 11.50 -3.01
CA ARG A 83 6.71 12.67 -2.25
C ARG A 83 6.49 13.99 -3.00
N ASP A 84 6.32 13.94 -4.31
CA ASP A 84 6.02 15.11 -5.15
C ASP A 84 4.50 15.22 -5.33
N GLU A 85 3.88 16.05 -4.50
CA GLU A 85 2.42 16.25 -4.49
C GLU A 85 1.90 16.66 -5.87
N ALA A 86 2.59 17.58 -6.56
CA ALA A 86 2.12 18.10 -7.84
C ALA A 86 2.20 17.05 -8.95
N ALA A 87 3.33 16.34 -9.05
CA ALA A 87 3.52 15.26 -10.02
C ALA A 87 2.53 14.11 -9.78
N LEU A 88 2.32 13.72 -8.50
CA LEU A 88 1.36 12.67 -8.16
C LEU A 88 -0.07 13.09 -8.50
N ARG A 89 -0.47 14.31 -8.17
CA ARG A 89 -1.80 14.85 -8.51
C ARG A 89 -2.04 14.83 -10.02
N SER A 90 -1.09 15.32 -10.82
CA SER A 90 -1.17 15.29 -12.28
C SER A 90 -1.32 13.85 -12.82
N ALA A 91 -0.55 12.90 -12.28
CA ALA A 91 -0.62 11.50 -12.68
C ALA A 91 -1.98 10.86 -12.35
N VAL A 92 -2.59 11.25 -11.23
CA VAL A 92 -3.92 10.79 -10.82
C VAL A 92 -5.00 11.42 -11.69
N ASP A 93 -4.96 12.74 -11.91
CA ASP A 93 -5.90 13.48 -12.76
C ASP A 93 -5.94 12.90 -14.18
N ASP A 94 -4.77 12.68 -14.80
CA ASP A 94 -4.66 12.05 -16.12
C ASP A 94 -5.31 10.65 -16.15
N GLY A 95 -5.08 9.83 -15.11
CA GLY A 95 -5.64 8.49 -15.03
C GLY A 95 -7.16 8.52 -14.83
N VAL A 96 -7.65 9.48 -14.04
CA VAL A 96 -9.09 9.70 -13.80
C VAL A 96 -9.79 10.15 -15.08
N ASP A 97 -9.17 11.04 -15.85
CA ASP A 97 -9.72 11.50 -17.15
C ASP A 97 -9.85 10.33 -18.15
N GLU A 98 -8.84 9.44 -18.19
CA GLU A 98 -8.88 8.26 -19.07
C GLU A 98 -9.92 7.22 -18.63
N LEU A 99 -10.08 6.99 -17.33
CA LEU A 99 -11.04 5.98 -16.81
C LEU A 99 -12.45 6.55 -16.58
N GLY A 100 -12.61 7.86 -16.53
CA GLY A 100 -13.89 8.54 -16.33
C GLY A 100 -14.32 8.63 -14.87
N GLY A 101 -13.38 8.59 -13.91
CA GLY A 101 -13.62 8.77 -12.49
C GLY A 101 -12.75 7.89 -11.58
N LEU A 102 -12.98 7.98 -10.25
CA LEU A 102 -12.26 7.21 -9.24
C LEU A 102 -13.19 6.84 -8.09
N ASP A 103 -13.27 5.55 -7.75
CA ASP A 103 -14.13 5.00 -6.70
C ASP A 103 -13.35 4.61 -5.45
N GLY A 104 -12.03 4.47 -5.56
CA GLY A 104 -11.18 4.13 -4.42
C GLY A 104 -9.70 4.30 -4.68
N ALA A 105 -8.91 4.30 -3.60
CA ALA A 105 -7.46 4.34 -3.70
C ALA A 105 -6.80 3.44 -2.66
N VAL A 106 -5.67 2.83 -3.05
CA VAL A 106 -4.79 2.04 -2.19
C VAL A 106 -3.45 2.78 -2.10
N ALA A 107 -3.23 3.48 -0.98
CA ALA A 107 -1.96 4.11 -0.66
C ALA A 107 -0.99 3.04 -0.15
N ASN A 108 -0.27 2.42 -1.09
CA ASN A 108 0.59 1.26 -0.82
C ASN A 108 2.08 1.56 -0.91
N ALA A 109 2.50 2.59 -1.66
CA ALA A 109 3.92 2.94 -1.79
C ALA A 109 4.61 3.03 -0.42
N GLY A 110 5.78 2.38 -0.31
CA GLY A 110 6.50 2.36 0.95
C GLY A 110 7.91 1.81 0.81
N VAL A 111 8.79 2.23 1.73
CA VAL A 111 10.18 1.78 1.83
C VAL A 111 10.53 1.47 3.28
N LEU A 112 11.57 0.67 3.47
CA LEU A 112 12.08 0.25 4.77
C LEU A 112 13.59 0.52 4.85
N THR A 113 14.05 1.04 5.98
CA THR A 113 15.46 1.02 6.37
C THR A 113 15.61 0.21 7.66
N VAL A 114 16.70 -0.53 7.78
CA VAL A 114 17.03 -1.33 8.96
C VAL A 114 18.37 -0.88 9.50
N ALA A 115 18.38 -0.41 10.72
CA ALA A 115 19.61 -0.06 11.45
C ALA A 115 19.35 -0.06 12.96
N PRO A 116 20.35 -0.38 13.80
CA PRO A 116 20.32 -0.04 15.21
C PRO A 116 20.16 1.48 15.43
N TRP A 117 19.66 1.85 16.60
CA TRP A 117 19.33 3.25 16.90
C TRP A 117 20.51 4.21 16.72
N ASP A 118 21.73 3.78 17.04
CA ASP A 118 22.98 4.55 16.96
C ASP A 118 23.54 4.68 15.52
N ARG A 119 23.04 3.87 14.59
CA ARG A 119 23.36 3.93 13.15
C ARG A 119 22.20 4.46 12.30
N THR A 120 21.04 4.76 12.90
CA THR A 120 19.90 5.34 12.19
C THR A 120 20.16 6.82 11.92
N THR A 121 20.23 7.19 10.64
CA THR A 121 20.58 8.55 10.18
C THR A 121 19.37 9.45 9.97
N SER A 122 19.58 10.76 9.88
CA SER A 122 18.55 11.72 9.48
C SER A 122 18.01 11.46 8.06
N ASP A 123 18.84 10.92 7.15
CA ASP A 123 18.41 10.61 5.79
C ASP A 123 17.51 9.36 5.77
N HIS A 124 17.76 8.36 6.62
CA HIS A 124 16.83 7.26 6.86
C HIS A 124 15.46 7.80 7.32
N TRP A 125 15.45 8.71 8.31
CA TRP A 125 14.23 9.31 8.82
C TRP A 125 13.46 10.07 7.75
N ARG A 126 14.10 10.99 7.02
CA ARG A 126 13.47 11.79 5.98
C ARG A 126 12.92 10.89 4.89
N THR A 127 13.74 10.01 4.31
CA THR A 127 13.32 9.15 3.20
C THR A 127 12.12 8.29 3.57
N VAL A 128 12.16 7.63 4.75
CA VAL A 128 11.09 6.72 5.16
C VAL A 128 9.81 7.48 5.53
N VAL A 129 9.91 8.60 6.25
CA VAL A 129 8.73 9.40 6.61
C VAL A 129 8.11 10.05 5.38
N ASP A 130 8.93 10.62 4.50
CA ASP A 130 8.44 11.28 3.28
C ASP A 130 7.72 10.30 2.35
N VAL A 131 8.25 9.09 2.16
CA VAL A 131 7.58 8.08 1.33
C VAL A 131 6.37 7.49 2.03
N ASN A 132 6.54 6.98 3.26
CA ASN A 132 5.52 6.12 3.89
C ASN A 132 4.36 6.91 4.50
N LEU A 133 4.61 8.11 5.04
CA LEU A 133 3.59 8.91 5.72
C LEU A 133 3.12 10.07 4.84
N ILE A 134 4.04 10.93 4.39
CA ILE A 134 3.67 12.06 3.54
C ILE A 134 3.18 11.56 2.18
N GLY A 135 3.83 10.55 1.59
CA GLY A 135 3.37 9.92 0.33
C GLY A 135 2.01 9.25 0.46
N THR A 136 1.68 8.66 1.62
CA THR A 136 0.31 8.15 1.89
C THR A 136 -0.69 9.30 1.94
N TRP A 137 -0.36 10.40 2.62
CA TRP A 137 -1.19 11.61 2.63
C TRP A 137 -1.38 12.18 1.22
N ASN A 138 -0.31 12.35 0.46
CA ASN A 138 -0.39 12.89 -0.91
C ASN A 138 -1.26 12.00 -1.81
N THR A 139 -1.15 10.66 -1.66
CA THR A 139 -2.02 9.70 -2.38
C THR A 139 -3.49 9.91 -2.02
N CYS A 140 -3.80 10.03 -0.73
CA CYS A 140 -5.17 10.32 -0.28
C CYS A 140 -5.65 11.69 -0.79
N ALA A 141 -4.84 12.74 -0.65
CA ALA A 141 -5.17 14.08 -1.07
C ALA A 141 -5.44 14.21 -2.57
N ALA A 142 -4.69 13.47 -3.41
CA ALA A 142 -4.93 13.41 -4.84
C ALA A 142 -6.22 12.64 -5.19
N ALA A 143 -6.56 11.60 -4.44
CA ALA A 143 -7.72 10.75 -4.71
C ALA A 143 -9.06 11.32 -4.19
N ILE A 144 -9.06 11.98 -3.02
CA ILE A 144 -10.28 12.43 -2.32
C ILE A 144 -11.21 13.28 -3.21
N PRO A 145 -10.76 14.31 -3.93
CA PRO A 145 -11.66 15.13 -4.75
C PRO A 145 -12.42 14.32 -5.79
N HIS A 146 -11.76 13.37 -6.44
CA HIS A 146 -12.36 12.51 -7.45
C HIS A 146 -13.34 11.50 -6.85
N ILE A 147 -13.03 10.93 -5.68
CA ILE A 147 -13.91 10.01 -4.95
C ILE A 147 -15.16 10.75 -4.48
N LEU A 148 -15.04 11.98 -3.98
CA LEU A 148 -16.16 12.81 -3.59
C LEU A 148 -17.06 13.16 -4.80
N ALA A 149 -16.48 13.40 -5.97
CA ALA A 149 -17.22 13.66 -7.20
C ALA A 149 -18.06 12.45 -7.66
N GLN A 150 -17.72 11.22 -7.22
CA GLN A 150 -18.53 10.00 -7.45
C GLN A 150 -19.62 9.80 -6.36
N GLY A 151 -19.69 10.67 -5.34
CA GLY A 151 -20.64 10.54 -4.24
C GLY A 151 -20.17 9.65 -3.09
N GLY A 152 -18.88 9.31 -3.03
CA GLY A 152 -18.26 8.51 -1.98
C GLY A 152 -17.39 7.37 -2.54
N GLY A 153 -16.76 6.63 -1.64
CA GLY A 153 -15.87 5.51 -2.02
C GLY A 153 -14.99 4.99 -0.90
N SER A 154 -13.80 4.47 -1.22
CA SER A 154 -12.93 3.82 -0.25
C SER A 154 -11.46 4.17 -0.38
N LEU A 155 -10.83 4.61 0.71
CA LEU A 155 -9.40 4.76 0.86
C LEU A 155 -8.85 3.60 1.72
N VAL A 156 -7.83 2.92 1.22
CA VAL A 156 -7.13 1.84 1.92
C VAL A 156 -5.66 2.20 2.05
N ASN A 157 -5.20 2.42 3.28
CA ASN A 157 -3.83 2.78 3.58
C ASN A 157 -3.04 1.54 4.03
N ILE A 158 -1.96 1.20 3.34
CA ILE A 158 -1.14 0.06 3.73
C ILE A 158 -0.18 0.50 4.86
N SER A 159 -0.54 0.08 6.08
CA SER A 159 0.29 0.25 7.26
C SER A 159 1.23 -0.97 7.44
N SER A 160 1.34 -1.52 8.62
CA SER A 160 2.18 -2.68 8.96
C SER A 160 1.81 -3.23 10.33
N ALA A 161 2.10 -4.49 10.59
CA ALA A 161 2.17 -5.03 11.95
C ALA A 161 3.12 -4.22 12.83
N GLY A 162 4.14 -3.57 12.23
CA GLY A 162 5.02 -2.61 12.91
C GLY A 162 4.33 -1.40 13.53
N ALA A 163 3.11 -1.07 13.09
CA ALA A 163 2.27 -0.02 13.69
C ALA A 163 1.36 -0.54 14.82
N THR A 164 1.51 -1.78 15.24
CA THR A 164 0.76 -2.36 16.36
C THR A 164 1.66 -2.92 17.46
N LYS A 165 2.87 -3.39 17.09
CA LYS A 165 3.83 -3.97 18.03
C LYS A 165 5.06 -3.09 18.28
N GLY A 166 5.52 -2.32 17.27
CA GLY A 166 6.76 -1.54 17.38
C GLY A 166 8.02 -2.41 17.18
N PHE A 167 8.41 -2.65 15.91
CA PHE A 167 9.57 -3.48 15.63
C PHE A 167 10.90 -2.73 15.89
N PRO A 168 11.85 -3.35 16.62
CA PRO A 168 13.21 -2.83 16.77
C PRO A 168 13.93 -2.79 15.42
N LEU A 169 15.05 -2.05 15.34
CA LEU A 169 15.87 -1.87 14.14
C LEU A 169 15.16 -1.16 12.97
N GLN A 170 13.89 -0.81 13.10
CA GLN A 170 13.04 -0.21 12.07
C GLN A 170 12.42 1.09 12.57
N LEU A 171 13.19 1.95 13.27
CA LEU A 171 12.63 3.12 13.98
C LEU A 171 11.86 4.08 13.08
N PRO A 172 12.41 4.59 11.93
CA PRO A 172 11.68 5.48 11.05
C PRO A 172 10.45 4.80 10.43
N TYR A 173 10.60 3.52 10.05
CA TYR A 173 9.50 2.75 9.47
C TYR A 173 8.35 2.58 10.46
N THR A 174 8.63 2.10 11.66
CA THR A 174 7.64 1.94 12.73
C THR A 174 6.91 3.26 12.99
N ALA A 175 7.64 4.36 13.19
CA ALA A 175 7.05 5.67 13.41
C ALA A 175 6.16 6.12 12.25
N SER A 176 6.62 5.94 11.00
CA SER A 176 5.82 6.29 9.81
C SER A 176 4.51 5.49 9.73
N LYS A 177 4.55 4.18 10.04
CA LYS A 177 3.39 3.30 9.97
C LYS A 177 2.39 3.53 11.11
N TYR A 178 2.82 3.94 12.31
CA TYR A 178 1.94 4.50 13.35
C TYR A 178 1.32 5.83 12.89
N GLY A 179 2.08 6.68 12.21
CA GLY A 179 1.57 7.92 11.62
C GLY A 179 0.45 7.66 10.60
N VAL A 180 0.59 6.62 9.78
CA VAL A 180 -0.46 6.18 8.82
C VAL A 180 -1.74 5.77 9.54
N VAL A 181 -1.66 5.14 10.71
CA VAL A 181 -2.84 4.83 11.55
C VAL A 181 -3.54 6.12 11.99
N GLY A 182 -2.77 7.09 12.52
CA GLY A 182 -3.32 8.38 12.94
C GLY A 182 -4.00 9.12 11.78
N LEU A 183 -3.34 9.17 10.62
CA LEU A 183 -3.89 9.75 9.38
C LEU A 183 -5.19 9.04 8.97
N THR A 184 -5.22 7.70 8.99
CA THR A 184 -6.40 6.90 8.64
C THR A 184 -7.59 7.25 9.52
N LEU A 185 -7.39 7.32 10.84
CA LEU A 185 -8.45 7.61 11.80
C LEU A 185 -8.98 9.04 11.64
N ALA A 186 -8.09 10.02 11.42
CA ALA A 186 -8.47 11.40 11.21
C ALA A 186 -9.32 11.56 9.93
N LEU A 187 -8.85 11.00 8.81
CA LEU A 187 -9.59 11.04 7.54
C LEU A 187 -10.91 10.25 7.63
N ALA A 188 -10.95 9.11 8.33
CA ALA A 188 -12.18 8.35 8.52
C ALA A 188 -13.26 9.18 9.23
N ASN A 189 -12.89 9.92 10.27
CA ASN A 189 -13.82 10.80 10.98
C ASN A 189 -14.26 12.00 10.12
N GLU A 190 -13.33 12.61 9.39
CA GLU A 190 -13.60 13.81 8.61
C GLU A 190 -14.50 13.53 7.39
N LEU A 191 -14.29 12.36 6.73
CA LEU A 191 -14.93 12.06 5.45
C LEU A 191 -16.17 11.16 5.56
N ALA A 192 -16.47 10.60 6.75
CA ALA A 192 -17.57 9.66 6.94
C ALA A 192 -18.94 10.23 6.51
N ALA A 193 -19.21 11.49 6.82
CA ALA A 193 -20.45 12.17 6.44
C ALA A 193 -20.61 12.38 4.91
N GLN A 194 -19.51 12.23 4.17
CA GLN A 194 -19.45 12.33 2.72
C GLN A 194 -19.39 10.96 2.03
N SER A 195 -19.73 9.88 2.77
CA SER A 195 -19.74 8.50 2.29
C SER A 195 -18.37 7.99 1.81
N VAL A 196 -17.26 8.56 2.30
CA VAL A 196 -15.91 8.05 2.04
C VAL A 196 -15.45 7.25 3.26
N ARG A 197 -15.10 6.00 3.04
CA ARG A 197 -14.55 5.10 4.05
C ARG A 197 -13.03 5.13 4.00
N VAL A 198 -12.38 5.16 5.13
CA VAL A 198 -10.92 5.15 5.22
C VAL A 198 -10.47 4.10 6.22
N ASN A 199 -9.67 3.13 5.77
CA ASN A 199 -9.22 2.01 6.59
C ASN A 199 -7.72 1.75 6.38
N SER A 200 -7.07 1.10 7.34
CA SER A 200 -5.69 0.64 7.20
C SER A 200 -5.59 -0.88 7.24
N VAL A 201 -4.65 -1.43 6.47
CA VAL A 201 -4.29 -2.85 6.48
C VAL A 201 -2.89 -3.01 7.06
N HIS A 202 -2.70 -4.01 7.92
CA HIS A 202 -1.49 -4.22 8.71
C HIS A 202 -0.88 -5.61 8.43
N PRO A 203 -0.14 -5.78 7.33
CA PRO A 203 0.51 -7.05 7.03
C PRO A 203 1.73 -7.29 7.92
N THR A 204 2.05 -8.58 8.17
CA THR A 204 3.35 -9.04 8.64
C THR A 204 4.34 -9.19 7.49
N GLY A 205 5.47 -9.85 7.73
CA GLY A 205 6.48 -10.14 6.71
C GLY A 205 5.88 -10.80 5.47
N THR A 206 6.14 -10.20 4.31
CA THR A 206 5.61 -10.62 3.01
C THR A 206 6.73 -10.59 1.98
N PRO A 207 6.88 -11.58 1.10
CA PRO A 207 7.85 -11.58 0.03
C PRO A 207 7.57 -10.45 -0.97
N SER A 208 8.19 -9.29 -0.77
CA SER A 208 7.97 -8.08 -1.58
C SER A 208 9.23 -7.46 -2.14
N GLY A 209 10.41 -8.00 -1.78
CA GLY A 209 11.71 -7.40 -2.10
C GLY A 209 12.05 -6.16 -1.27
N MET A 210 11.29 -5.86 -0.22
CA MET A 210 11.52 -4.69 0.65
C MET A 210 12.55 -4.93 1.76
N VAL A 211 12.95 -6.18 2.02
CA VAL A 211 13.86 -6.49 3.13
C VAL A 211 15.30 -6.15 2.72
N PRO A 212 16.00 -5.24 3.42
CA PRO A 212 17.39 -4.94 3.14
C PRO A 212 18.30 -6.16 3.34
N PRO A 213 19.35 -6.34 2.52
CA PRO A 213 20.35 -7.42 2.71
C PRO A 213 20.98 -7.40 4.10
N SER A 214 21.18 -6.22 4.70
CA SER A 214 21.72 -6.02 6.06
C SER A 214 20.83 -6.59 7.16
N PHE A 215 19.53 -6.80 6.94
CA PHE A 215 18.59 -7.23 7.99
C PHE A 215 18.97 -8.57 8.63
N GLY A 216 19.30 -9.57 7.80
CA GLY A 216 19.68 -10.89 8.28
C GLY A 216 20.93 -10.88 9.15
N ALA A 217 21.97 -10.14 8.73
CA ALA A 217 23.21 -10.00 9.50
C ALA A 217 22.97 -9.23 10.79
N THR A 218 22.30 -8.07 10.72
CA THR A 218 22.03 -7.26 11.90
C THR A 218 21.18 -8.01 12.93
N LEU A 219 20.13 -8.71 12.51
CA LEU A 219 19.27 -9.45 13.43
C LEU A 219 19.92 -10.76 13.91
N GLY A 220 20.57 -11.52 13.02
CA GLY A 220 21.10 -12.84 13.35
C GLY A 220 22.45 -12.81 14.07
N GLU A 221 23.34 -11.87 13.73
CA GLU A 221 24.70 -11.82 14.24
C GLU A 221 24.89 -10.77 15.35
N GLU A 222 24.34 -9.55 15.16
CA GLU A 222 24.56 -8.46 16.13
C GLU A 222 23.49 -8.43 17.22
N ARG A 223 22.21 -8.77 16.90
CA ARG A 223 21.08 -8.65 17.82
C ARG A 223 20.17 -9.88 17.81
N PRO A 224 20.71 -11.10 18.04
CA PRO A 224 19.90 -12.32 18.11
C PRO A 224 18.84 -12.30 19.24
N ASP A 225 19.05 -11.49 20.27
CA ASP A 225 18.08 -11.25 21.34
C ASP A 225 16.76 -10.66 20.84
N LEU A 226 16.73 -10.03 19.66
CA LEU A 226 15.53 -9.42 19.07
C LEU A 226 14.75 -10.36 18.13
N ILE A 227 15.30 -11.52 17.76
CA ILE A 227 14.64 -12.47 16.87
C ILE A 227 13.19 -12.79 17.32
N PRO A 228 12.90 -13.04 18.61
CA PRO A 228 11.54 -13.35 19.05
C PRO A 228 10.51 -12.25 18.74
N MET A 229 10.94 -11.00 18.57
CA MET A 229 10.06 -9.89 18.25
C MET A 229 9.45 -10.00 16.84
N PHE A 230 10.06 -10.77 15.94
CA PHE A 230 9.68 -10.92 14.54
C PHE A 230 8.98 -12.26 14.24
N VAL A 231 8.74 -13.07 15.27
CA VAL A 231 8.10 -14.39 15.13
C VAL A 231 6.58 -14.24 15.11
N ASN A 232 5.93 -14.85 14.11
CA ASN A 232 4.48 -14.92 14.04
C ASN A 232 3.93 -15.95 15.07
N ALA A 233 2.74 -15.71 15.61
CA ALA A 233 2.06 -16.70 16.47
C ALA A 233 1.58 -17.92 15.66
N MET A 234 1.16 -17.73 14.43
CA MET A 234 0.88 -18.83 13.51
C MET A 234 2.20 -19.47 13.00
N PRO A 235 2.24 -20.76 12.70
CA PRO A 235 3.45 -21.47 12.28
C PRO A 235 3.81 -21.18 10.80
N THR A 236 3.99 -19.92 10.47
CA THR A 236 4.40 -19.44 9.15
C THR A 236 5.45 -18.32 9.30
N PRO A 237 6.55 -18.34 8.53
CA PRO A 237 7.55 -17.26 8.59
C PRO A 237 7.07 -15.96 7.94
N CYS A 238 6.17 -16.04 6.98
CA CYS A 238 5.60 -14.90 6.26
C CYS A 238 4.22 -15.27 5.71
N ILE A 239 3.50 -14.27 5.22
CA ILE A 239 2.25 -14.43 4.47
C ILE A 239 2.50 -14.18 2.98
N GLU A 240 1.61 -14.68 2.11
CA GLU A 240 1.68 -14.39 0.69
C GLU A 240 1.08 -13.00 0.39
N PRO A 241 1.56 -12.28 -0.66
CA PRO A 241 1.00 -10.98 -1.03
C PRO A 241 -0.52 -11.00 -1.25
N VAL A 242 -1.07 -12.10 -1.76
CA VAL A 242 -2.51 -12.26 -2.01
C VAL A 242 -3.34 -12.22 -0.73
N ASP A 243 -2.79 -12.64 0.41
CA ASP A 243 -3.51 -12.60 1.70
C ASP A 243 -3.84 -11.16 2.09
N THR A 244 -2.88 -10.26 1.92
CA THR A 244 -3.10 -8.81 2.10
C THR A 244 -4.05 -8.26 1.04
N SER A 245 -3.93 -8.72 -0.21
CA SER A 245 -4.78 -8.26 -1.31
C SER A 245 -6.24 -8.64 -1.14
N ASN A 246 -6.54 -9.77 -0.49
CA ASN A 246 -7.92 -10.15 -0.15
C ASN A 246 -8.55 -9.19 0.88
N ALA A 247 -7.77 -8.68 1.85
CA ALA A 247 -8.25 -7.64 2.76
C ALA A 247 -8.49 -6.31 2.03
N VAL A 248 -7.58 -5.92 1.13
CA VAL A 248 -7.75 -4.74 0.27
C VAL A 248 -9.01 -4.86 -0.58
N LEU A 249 -9.23 -6.00 -1.23
CA LEU A 249 -10.42 -6.26 -2.03
C LEU A 249 -11.70 -6.11 -1.19
N PHE A 250 -11.76 -6.70 0.01
CA PHE A 250 -12.88 -6.53 0.92
C PHE A 250 -13.14 -5.05 1.22
N LEU A 251 -12.09 -4.27 1.53
CA LEU A 251 -12.23 -2.87 1.88
C LEU A 251 -12.59 -1.97 0.69
N ILE A 252 -12.20 -2.32 -0.53
CA ILE A 252 -12.59 -1.60 -1.76
C ILE A 252 -14.04 -1.94 -2.16
N SER A 253 -14.48 -3.18 -1.93
CA SER A 253 -15.81 -3.64 -2.32
C SER A 253 -16.93 -3.06 -1.46
N ASP A 254 -18.18 -3.23 -1.93
CA ASP A 254 -19.38 -2.80 -1.20
C ASP A 254 -19.71 -3.69 0.01
N GLU A 255 -19.03 -4.84 0.17
CA GLU A 255 -19.15 -5.70 1.36
C GLU A 255 -18.75 -4.96 2.63
N SER A 256 -17.83 -4.00 2.54
CA SER A 256 -17.35 -3.16 3.64
C SER A 256 -18.05 -1.79 3.74
N ARG A 257 -19.26 -1.63 3.18
CA ARG A 257 -19.97 -0.34 3.08
C ARG A 257 -20.17 0.41 4.41
N PHE A 258 -20.08 -0.29 5.54
CA PHE A 258 -20.17 0.29 6.89
C PHE A 258 -18.90 0.12 7.71
N VAL A 259 -17.75 -0.12 7.04
CA VAL A 259 -16.45 -0.29 7.71
C VAL A 259 -15.58 0.94 7.40
N THR A 260 -15.34 1.77 8.41
CA THR A 260 -14.43 2.93 8.36
C THR A 260 -13.65 3.04 9.67
N GLY A 261 -12.41 3.53 9.63
CA GLY A 261 -11.53 3.62 10.80
C GLY A 261 -10.96 2.26 11.27
N LEU A 262 -11.16 1.19 10.49
CA LEU A 262 -10.66 -0.14 10.83
C LEU A 262 -9.14 -0.23 10.66
N GLN A 263 -8.48 -0.86 11.64
CA GLN A 263 -7.10 -1.33 11.56
C GLN A 263 -7.15 -2.85 11.29
N PHE A 264 -7.10 -3.24 10.02
CA PHE A 264 -7.30 -4.62 9.59
C PHE A 264 -5.96 -5.37 9.60
N LYS A 265 -5.74 -6.20 10.60
CA LYS A 265 -4.51 -7.00 10.73
C LYS A 265 -4.56 -8.22 9.81
N VAL A 266 -3.53 -8.39 8.99
CA VAL A 266 -3.23 -9.59 8.20
C VAL A 266 -1.80 -9.98 8.59
N ASP A 267 -1.61 -10.39 9.83
CA ASP A 267 -0.31 -10.37 10.49
C ASP A 267 0.14 -11.71 11.08
N ALA A 268 -0.58 -12.80 10.78
CA ALA A 268 -0.31 -14.13 11.32
C ALA A 268 -0.08 -14.14 12.85
N GLY A 269 -0.66 -13.15 13.54
CA GLY A 269 -0.58 -13.02 15.00
C GLY A 269 0.74 -12.46 15.53
N VAL A 270 1.63 -11.90 14.70
CA VAL A 270 2.90 -11.31 15.19
C VAL A 270 2.67 -10.19 16.21
N SER A 271 1.54 -9.50 16.15
CA SER A 271 1.23 -8.40 17.08
C SER A 271 0.71 -8.85 18.45
N ILE A 272 0.46 -10.14 18.65
CA ILE A 272 -0.03 -10.74 19.90
C ILE A 272 0.92 -11.79 20.50
N SER A 273 2.05 -12.04 19.83
CA SER A 273 3.09 -12.97 20.25
C SER A 273 4.18 -12.28 21.09
#